data_0f531435de4e4991332d7ee6116728b1
#
_entry.id   0f531435de4e4991332d7ee6116728b1
#
_cell.length_a   1.000
_cell.length_b   1.000
_cell.length_c   1.000
_cell.angle_alpha   90.00
_cell.angle_beta   90.00
_cell.angle_gamma   90.00
#
_symmetry.space_group_name_H-M   'P 1'
#
loop_
_entity.id
_entity.type
_entity.pdbx_description
1 polymer ?
#
loop_
_entity_poly.entity_id
_entity_poly.type
_entity_poly.pdbx_seq_one_letter_code
_entity_poly.pdbx_strand_id
1 'polypeptide(L)'
;NFLSSVFISFLLVSAVIITVNLICLNYFGEYNKSIVLDLVGVITICNGWFLINQTFSNVRLKPKEYAFSLAIKSICTTVFGYAAIRYGYGIYGVLLVTSLFFIISVFNNIKPWFRVRINKFDFSIMKCLMGYGGPLTITFLMTFLLSFSNRFIINKMLGNSSVGVFSVSYDMASYMIVTICGAMHLAGLPLVLKAYQKNGTDGCKKQLEFSFNLVFMVSSAVVFGLVFVSKEIVELFIGDSYKSISL
;
A
#
# COMPACT_ATOMS: atom_id res chain seq x y z
N ASN A 1 22.91 4.60 14.40
CA ASN A 1 22.07 3.82 15.33
C ASN A 1 20.63 3.65 14.78
N PHE A 2 19.94 4.73 14.33
CA PHE A 2 18.55 4.67 13.86
C PHE A 2 18.33 3.66 12.72
N LEU A 3 19.13 3.70 11.64
CA LEU A 3 19.03 2.75 10.51
C LEU A 3 19.20 1.29 10.95
N SER A 4 20.14 1.05 11.87
CA SER A 4 20.39 -0.29 12.40
C SER A 4 19.21 -0.79 13.23
N SER A 5 18.59 0.08 14.04
CA SER A 5 17.40 -0.27 14.82
C SER A 5 16.18 -0.54 13.93
N VAL A 6 15.95 0.27 12.88
CA VAL A 6 14.87 0.03 11.91
C VAL A 6 15.07 -1.29 11.17
N PHE A 7 16.29 -1.58 10.73
CA PHE A 7 16.60 -2.83 10.03
C PHE A 7 16.37 -4.06 10.89
N ILE A 8 16.83 -4.03 12.15
CA ILE A 8 16.63 -5.14 13.09
C ILE A 8 15.15 -5.31 13.44
N SER A 9 14.43 -4.21 13.65
CA SER A 9 12.97 -4.27 13.87
C SER A 9 12.25 -4.91 12.67
N PHE A 10 12.66 -4.57 11.45
CA PHE A 10 12.12 -5.19 10.24
C PHE A 10 12.42 -6.69 10.18
N LEU A 11 13.65 -7.12 10.52
CA LEU A 11 13.99 -8.54 10.56
C LEU A 11 13.17 -9.32 11.59
N LEU A 12 12.92 -8.74 12.77
CA LEU A 12 12.06 -9.34 13.79
C LEU A 12 10.62 -9.52 13.31
N VAL A 13 10.03 -8.48 12.70
CA VAL A 13 8.69 -8.56 12.13
C VAL A 13 8.63 -9.58 10.99
N SER A 14 9.66 -9.63 10.13
CA SER A 14 9.75 -10.61 9.05
C SER A 14 9.82 -12.05 9.59
N ALA A 15 10.56 -12.27 10.67
CA ALA A 15 10.63 -13.58 11.34
C ALA A 15 9.26 -14.00 11.90
N VAL A 16 8.51 -13.06 12.49
CA VAL A 16 7.12 -13.31 12.95
C VAL A 16 6.21 -13.68 11.78
N ILE A 17 6.29 -12.97 10.66
CA ILE A 17 5.49 -13.26 9.46
C ILE A 17 5.83 -14.66 8.93
N ILE A 18 7.10 -15.04 8.88
CA ILE A 18 7.53 -16.37 8.44
C ILE A 18 7.00 -17.46 9.40
N THR A 19 7.09 -17.25 10.71
CA THR A 19 6.58 -18.25 11.69
C THR A 19 5.07 -18.41 11.60
N VAL A 20 4.32 -17.32 11.45
CA VAL A 20 2.86 -17.38 11.26
C VAL A 20 2.52 -18.10 9.95
N ASN A 21 3.26 -17.81 8.86
CA ASN A 21 3.06 -18.49 7.59
C ASN A 21 3.30 -20.02 7.71
N LEU A 22 4.40 -20.44 8.35
CA LEU A 22 4.71 -21.85 8.60
C LEU A 22 3.62 -22.55 9.45
N ILE A 23 3.08 -21.87 10.45
CA ILE A 23 1.96 -22.39 11.26
C ILE A 23 0.71 -22.57 10.38
N CYS A 24 0.37 -21.58 9.56
CA CYS A 24 -0.77 -21.66 8.66
C CYS A 24 -0.62 -22.80 7.63
N LEU A 25 0.59 -23.02 7.11
CA LEU A 25 0.89 -24.14 6.21
C LEU A 25 0.63 -25.51 6.85
N ASN A 26 1.01 -25.69 8.10
CA ASN A 26 0.76 -26.93 8.83
C ASN A 26 -0.74 -27.18 9.07
N TYR A 27 -1.56 -26.13 9.20
CA TYR A 27 -3.00 -26.26 9.42
C TYR A 27 -3.80 -26.44 8.12
N PHE A 28 -3.39 -25.81 7.02
CA PHE A 28 -4.14 -25.76 5.76
C PHE A 28 -3.60 -26.69 4.66
N GLY A 29 -2.76 -27.62 4.98
CA GLY A 29 -2.08 -28.73 4.29
C GLY A 29 -2.42 -29.17 2.84
N GLU A 30 -3.30 -28.48 2.11
CA GLU A 30 -3.56 -28.75 0.70
C GLU A 30 -2.46 -28.11 -0.17
N TYR A 31 -1.79 -28.90 -0.98
CA TYR A 31 -0.62 -28.52 -1.79
C TYR A 31 -0.78 -27.21 -2.58
N ASN A 32 -1.92 -26.99 -3.21
CA ASN A 32 -2.18 -25.76 -3.97
C ASN A 32 -2.35 -24.52 -3.09
N LYS A 33 -2.90 -24.67 -1.88
CA LYS A 33 -3.05 -23.57 -0.92
C LYS A 33 -1.72 -23.23 -0.26
N SER A 34 -0.81 -24.18 -0.11
CA SER A 34 0.51 -23.94 0.49
C SER A 34 1.37 -23.00 -0.36
N ILE A 35 1.41 -23.21 -1.68
CA ILE A 35 2.20 -22.37 -2.60
C ILE A 35 1.68 -20.92 -2.58
N VAL A 36 0.36 -20.70 -2.54
CA VAL A 36 -0.21 -19.34 -2.46
C VAL A 36 0.19 -18.67 -1.15
N LEU A 37 0.12 -19.38 -0.03
CA LEU A 37 0.50 -18.85 1.28
C LEU A 37 1.98 -18.46 1.33
N ASP A 38 2.87 -19.28 0.77
CA ASP A 38 4.29 -18.98 0.69
C ASP A 38 4.56 -17.73 -0.13
N LEU A 39 3.94 -17.62 -1.31
CA LEU A 39 4.09 -16.45 -2.17
C LEU A 39 3.53 -15.18 -1.51
N VAL A 40 2.40 -15.26 -0.82
CA VAL A 40 1.82 -14.14 -0.07
C VAL A 40 2.76 -13.73 1.08
N GLY A 41 3.36 -14.68 1.80
CA GLY A 41 4.36 -14.40 2.83
C GLY A 41 5.57 -13.64 2.28
N VAL A 42 6.13 -14.10 1.16
CA VAL A 42 7.24 -13.43 0.48
C VAL A 42 6.85 -12.03 0.01
N ILE A 43 5.67 -11.88 -0.62
CA ILE A 43 5.18 -10.58 -1.07
C ILE A 43 5.03 -9.62 0.11
N THR A 44 4.51 -10.06 1.25
CA THR A 44 4.30 -9.22 2.44
C THR A 44 5.63 -8.69 2.98
N ILE A 45 6.65 -9.54 3.08
CA ILE A 45 7.99 -9.14 3.52
C ILE A 45 8.63 -8.17 2.52
N CYS A 46 8.59 -8.49 1.24
CA CYS A 46 9.15 -7.64 0.19
C CYS A 46 8.44 -6.30 0.09
N ASN A 47 7.11 -6.27 0.26
CA ASN A 47 6.32 -5.04 0.31
C ASN A 47 6.68 -4.19 1.52
N GLY A 48 6.82 -4.78 2.70
CA GLY A 48 7.27 -4.07 3.91
C GLY A 48 8.64 -3.42 3.70
N TRP A 49 9.59 -4.14 3.13
CA TRP A 49 10.90 -3.60 2.78
C TRP A 49 10.82 -2.47 1.76
N PHE A 50 10.00 -2.63 0.73
CA PHE A 50 9.75 -1.60 -0.26
C PHE A 50 9.21 -0.32 0.36
N LEU A 51 8.20 -0.42 1.25
CA LEU A 51 7.61 0.73 1.95
C LEU A 51 8.61 1.47 2.83
N ILE A 52 9.50 0.76 3.53
CA ILE A 52 10.59 1.38 4.30
C ILE A 52 11.50 2.20 3.39
N ASN A 53 11.91 1.66 2.24
CA ASN A 53 12.76 2.37 1.28
C ASN A 53 12.04 3.59 0.66
N GLN A 54 10.76 3.47 0.36
CA GLN A 54 9.92 4.56 -0.13
C GLN A 54 9.84 5.70 0.89
N THR A 55 9.58 5.37 2.15
CA THR A 55 9.54 6.35 3.25
C THR A 55 10.89 7.06 3.40
N PHE A 56 11.99 6.32 3.27
CA PHE A 56 13.34 6.89 3.30
C PHE A 56 13.58 7.90 2.18
N SER A 57 13.16 7.59 0.95
CA SER A 57 13.29 8.50 -0.19
C SER A 57 12.43 9.75 -0.02
N ASN A 58 11.24 9.59 0.53
CA ASN A 58 10.32 10.70 0.81
C ASN A 58 10.88 11.65 1.89
N VAL A 59 11.35 11.10 3.02
CA VAL A 59 11.96 11.90 4.11
C VAL A 59 13.21 12.65 3.64
N ARG A 60 13.98 12.08 2.73
CA ARG A 60 15.15 12.73 2.13
C ARG A 60 14.81 13.76 1.06
N LEU A 61 13.54 14.01 0.80
CA LEU A 61 13.06 14.93 -0.24
C LEU A 61 13.64 14.59 -1.63
N LYS A 62 13.71 13.31 -1.97
CA LYS A 62 14.17 12.82 -3.27
C LYS A 62 12.99 12.28 -4.11
N PRO A 63 12.12 13.16 -4.60
CA PRO A 63 10.89 12.74 -5.29
C PRO A 63 11.15 11.93 -6.56
N LYS A 64 12.27 12.17 -7.23
CA LYS A 64 12.65 11.43 -8.44
C LYS A 64 12.95 9.95 -8.12
N GLU A 65 13.72 9.67 -7.07
CA GLU A 65 14.03 8.30 -6.65
C GLU A 65 12.75 7.57 -6.20
N TYR A 66 11.88 8.27 -5.46
CA TYR A 66 10.58 7.79 -5.05
C TYR A 66 9.69 7.42 -6.24
N ALA A 67 9.47 8.38 -7.15
CA ALA A 67 8.59 8.20 -8.31
C ALA A 67 9.11 7.11 -9.26
N PHE A 68 10.42 7.06 -9.50
CA PHE A 68 11.04 6.07 -10.37
C PHE A 68 10.87 4.64 -9.84
N SER A 69 11.13 4.41 -8.54
CA SER A 69 10.95 3.11 -7.92
C SER A 69 9.49 2.65 -7.97
N LEU A 70 8.55 3.57 -7.72
CA LEU A 70 7.12 3.28 -7.78
C LEU A 70 6.66 2.98 -9.20
N ALA A 71 7.10 3.79 -10.19
CA ALA A 71 6.74 3.63 -11.59
C ALA A 71 7.26 2.29 -12.16
N ILE A 72 8.52 1.94 -11.92
CA ILE A 72 9.09 0.66 -12.37
C ILE A 72 8.27 -0.50 -11.79
N LYS A 73 8.06 -0.50 -10.46
CA LYS A 73 7.27 -1.55 -9.83
C LYS A 73 5.89 -1.66 -10.47
N SER A 74 5.15 -0.55 -10.57
CA SER A 74 3.76 -0.57 -11.04
C SER A 74 3.64 -0.97 -12.51
N ILE A 75 4.46 -0.39 -13.39
CA ILE A 75 4.45 -0.71 -14.82
C ILE A 75 4.84 -2.17 -15.04
N CYS A 76 5.94 -2.61 -14.43
CA CYS A 76 6.42 -3.97 -14.63
C CYS A 76 5.45 -5.00 -14.05
N THR A 77 4.91 -4.81 -12.85
CA THR A 77 3.92 -5.74 -12.28
C THR A 77 2.67 -5.83 -13.14
N THR A 78 2.19 -4.72 -13.70
CA THR A 78 1.01 -4.71 -14.57
C THR A 78 1.29 -5.39 -15.90
N VAL A 79 2.36 -5.02 -16.60
CA VAL A 79 2.68 -5.58 -17.93
C VAL A 79 2.98 -7.08 -17.86
N PHE A 80 3.87 -7.47 -16.94
CA PHE A 80 4.23 -8.90 -16.82
C PHE A 80 3.15 -9.72 -16.12
N GLY A 81 2.36 -9.12 -15.21
CA GLY A 81 1.19 -9.76 -14.65
C GLY A 81 0.12 -10.05 -15.69
N TYR A 82 -0.17 -9.10 -16.59
CA TYR A 82 -1.05 -9.32 -17.74
C TYR A 82 -0.51 -10.41 -18.67
N ALA A 83 0.78 -10.39 -18.99
CA ALA A 83 1.41 -11.42 -19.78
C ALA A 83 1.28 -12.80 -19.11
N ALA A 84 1.52 -12.93 -17.80
CA ALA A 84 1.38 -14.19 -17.07
C ALA A 84 -0.04 -14.77 -17.18
N ILE A 85 -1.07 -13.92 -17.10
CA ILE A 85 -2.47 -14.34 -17.29
C ILE A 85 -2.70 -14.84 -18.72
N ARG A 86 -2.20 -14.12 -19.73
CA ARG A 86 -2.35 -14.49 -21.13
C ARG A 86 -1.66 -15.81 -21.50
N TYR A 87 -0.54 -16.13 -20.84
CA TYR A 87 0.18 -17.41 -21.01
C TYR A 87 -0.41 -18.56 -20.16
N GLY A 88 -1.52 -18.33 -19.43
CA GLY A 88 -2.21 -19.39 -18.70
C GLY A 88 -1.67 -19.70 -17.31
N TYR A 89 -0.72 -18.91 -16.79
CA TYR A 89 -0.19 -19.10 -15.42
C TYR A 89 -1.16 -18.68 -14.31
N GLY A 90 -2.28 -18.04 -14.67
CA GLY A 90 -3.33 -17.65 -13.73
C GLY A 90 -2.83 -16.79 -12.57
N ILE A 91 -3.44 -17.01 -11.40
CA ILE A 91 -3.13 -16.25 -10.18
C ILE A 91 -1.69 -16.47 -9.69
N TYR A 92 -1.15 -17.66 -9.87
CA TYR A 92 0.22 -17.99 -9.45
C TYR A 92 1.26 -17.17 -10.20
N GLY A 93 1.07 -17.01 -11.51
CA GLY A 93 1.94 -16.17 -12.33
C GLY A 93 1.94 -14.71 -11.91
N VAL A 94 0.77 -14.17 -11.58
CA VAL A 94 0.65 -12.79 -11.07
C VAL A 94 1.36 -12.61 -9.75
N LEU A 95 1.20 -13.55 -8.82
CA LEU A 95 1.88 -13.50 -7.51
C LEU A 95 3.40 -13.61 -7.65
N LEU A 96 3.90 -14.50 -8.51
CA LEU A 96 5.34 -14.63 -8.78
C LEU A 96 5.91 -13.35 -9.38
N VAL A 97 5.25 -12.80 -10.40
CA VAL A 97 5.66 -11.54 -11.03
C VAL A 97 5.69 -10.41 -10.00
N THR A 98 4.67 -10.29 -9.18
CA THR A 98 4.58 -9.27 -8.14
C THR A 98 5.74 -9.38 -7.14
N SER A 99 6.05 -10.59 -6.67
CA SER A 99 7.16 -10.81 -5.72
C SER A 99 8.52 -10.47 -6.35
N LEU A 100 8.75 -10.86 -7.61
CA LEU A 100 9.99 -10.57 -8.33
C LEU A 100 10.22 -9.07 -8.49
N PHE A 101 9.19 -8.31 -8.90
CA PHE A 101 9.33 -6.87 -9.08
C PHE A 101 9.41 -6.09 -7.76
N PHE A 102 8.86 -6.58 -6.67
CA PHE A 102 9.15 -6.04 -5.35
C PHE A 102 10.63 -6.20 -4.99
N ILE A 103 11.20 -7.37 -5.23
CA ILE A 103 12.63 -7.63 -4.97
C ILE A 103 13.50 -6.71 -5.84
N ILE A 104 13.23 -6.61 -7.15
CA ILE A 104 13.99 -5.75 -8.07
C ILE A 104 13.91 -4.28 -7.65
N SER A 105 12.74 -3.79 -7.25
CA SER A 105 12.57 -2.40 -6.85
C SER A 105 13.34 -2.03 -5.58
N VAL A 106 13.62 -3.01 -4.73
CA VAL A 106 14.45 -2.84 -3.52
C VAL A 106 15.89 -2.53 -3.85
N PHE A 107 16.45 -3.15 -4.90
CA PHE A 107 17.85 -2.94 -5.28
C PHE A 107 18.17 -1.50 -5.71
N ASN A 108 17.18 -0.75 -6.19
CA ASN A 108 17.38 0.64 -6.59
C ASN A 108 17.77 1.58 -5.43
N ASN A 109 17.47 1.22 -4.17
CA ASN A 109 17.72 2.07 -3.01
C ASN A 109 18.54 1.37 -1.90
N ILE A 110 19.37 0.41 -2.27
CA ILE A 110 20.13 -0.42 -1.31
C ILE A 110 21.32 0.33 -0.66
N LYS A 111 21.86 1.38 -1.30
CA LYS A 111 23.06 2.09 -0.86
C LYS A 111 23.05 2.55 0.61
N PRO A 112 21.96 3.12 1.18
CA PRO A 112 21.93 3.51 2.59
C PRO A 112 22.11 2.34 3.56
N TRP A 113 21.67 1.14 3.16
CA TRP A 113 21.65 -0.04 4.00
C TRP A 113 23.01 -0.72 4.15
N PHE A 114 23.97 -0.48 3.26
CA PHE A 114 25.37 -0.92 3.42
C PHE A 114 26.06 -0.29 4.64
N ARG A 115 25.49 0.79 5.21
CA ARG A 115 26.02 1.44 6.42
C ARG A 115 25.45 0.88 7.72
N VAL A 116 24.54 -0.07 7.64
CA VAL A 116 23.93 -0.71 8.80
C VAL A 116 25.00 -1.57 9.50
N ARG A 117 25.17 -1.35 10.81
CA ARG A 117 26.05 -2.15 11.68
C ARG A 117 25.20 -2.73 12.81
N ILE A 118 25.14 -4.04 12.91
CA ILE A 118 24.33 -4.75 13.92
C ILE A 118 24.75 -4.32 15.34
N ASN A 119 26.04 -4.06 15.57
CA ASN A 119 26.56 -3.63 16.87
C ASN A 119 26.09 -2.21 17.31
N LYS A 120 25.39 -1.47 16.46
CA LYS A 120 24.84 -0.14 16.76
C LYS A 120 23.33 -0.16 17.01
N PHE A 121 22.79 -1.31 17.37
CA PHE A 121 21.41 -1.44 17.80
C PHE A 121 21.16 -0.66 19.09
N ASP A 122 20.08 0.11 19.13
CA ASP A 122 19.67 0.89 20.28
C ASP A 122 18.23 0.52 20.64
N PHE A 123 18.09 -0.12 21.79
CA PHE A 123 16.79 -0.57 22.29
C PHE A 123 15.85 0.60 22.63
N SER A 124 16.41 1.75 23.00
CA SER A 124 15.62 2.95 23.28
C SER A 124 14.90 3.45 22.03
N ILE A 125 15.60 3.45 20.89
CA ILE A 125 15.01 3.80 19.60
C ILE A 125 13.90 2.81 19.22
N MET A 126 14.13 1.51 19.41
CA MET A 126 13.13 0.49 19.14
C MET A 126 11.89 0.67 20.02
N LYS A 127 12.05 0.93 21.32
CA LYS A 127 10.95 1.21 22.24
C LYS A 127 10.14 2.44 21.81
N CYS A 128 10.82 3.50 21.40
CA CYS A 128 10.18 4.70 20.85
C CYS A 128 9.37 4.40 19.57
N LEU A 129 9.93 3.64 18.65
CA LEU A 129 9.25 3.22 17.42
C LEU A 129 8.01 2.35 17.71
N MET A 130 8.11 1.42 18.66
CA MET A 130 6.97 0.59 19.07
C MET A 130 5.90 1.39 19.80
N GLY A 131 6.29 2.35 20.64
CA GLY A 131 5.36 3.23 21.35
C GLY A 131 4.53 4.10 20.43
N TYR A 132 5.11 4.55 19.31
CA TYR A 132 4.40 5.29 18.27
C TYR A 132 3.69 4.38 17.28
N GLY A 133 4.36 3.34 16.80
CA GLY A 133 3.85 2.43 15.79
C GLY A 133 2.76 1.49 16.28
N GLY A 134 2.77 1.10 17.56
CA GLY A 134 1.79 0.20 18.14
C GLY A 134 0.35 0.72 18.03
N PRO A 135 0.03 1.89 18.60
CA PRO A 135 -1.30 2.50 18.45
C PRO A 135 -1.71 2.71 17.00
N LEU A 136 -0.76 3.11 16.14
CA LEU A 136 -1.00 3.30 14.71
C LEU A 136 -1.35 1.98 14.01
N THR A 137 -0.69 0.89 14.37
CA THR A 137 -1.00 -0.46 13.85
C THR A 137 -2.41 -0.89 14.22
N ILE A 138 -2.86 -0.61 15.46
CA ILE A 138 -4.24 -0.88 15.90
C ILE A 138 -5.24 -0.08 15.05
N THR A 139 -4.96 1.20 14.78
CA THR A 139 -5.80 2.03 13.92
C THR A 139 -5.90 1.47 12.50
N PHE A 140 -4.79 1.03 11.91
CA PHE A 140 -4.81 0.38 10.60
C PHE A 140 -5.58 -0.93 10.61
N LEU A 141 -5.44 -1.74 11.67
CA LEU A 141 -6.19 -2.98 11.82
C LEU A 141 -7.70 -2.71 11.89
N MET A 142 -8.13 -1.71 12.66
CA MET A 142 -9.55 -1.33 12.75
C MET A 142 -10.08 -0.83 11.41
N THR A 143 -9.33 -0.01 10.70
CA THR A 143 -9.68 0.46 9.35
C THR A 143 -9.82 -0.71 8.36
N PHE A 144 -8.89 -1.66 8.42
CA PHE A 144 -8.97 -2.88 7.62
C PHE A 144 -10.24 -3.68 7.94
N LEU A 145 -10.51 -3.94 9.22
CA LEU A 145 -11.70 -4.67 9.65
C LEU A 145 -12.98 -3.97 9.19
N LEU A 146 -13.08 -2.65 9.30
CA LEU A 146 -14.21 -1.87 8.80
C LEU A 146 -14.39 -2.02 7.28
N SER A 147 -13.31 -1.92 6.52
CA SER A 147 -13.36 -2.04 5.05
C SER A 147 -13.79 -3.43 4.59
N PHE A 148 -13.38 -4.47 5.30
CA PHE A 148 -13.74 -5.84 4.97
C PHE A 148 -15.11 -6.26 5.54
N SER A 149 -15.58 -5.68 6.65
CA SER A 149 -16.89 -5.97 7.26
C SER A 149 -18.02 -5.81 6.26
N ASN A 150 -17.98 -4.75 5.44
CA ASN A 150 -18.99 -4.51 4.42
C ASN A 150 -19.12 -5.68 3.44
N ARG A 151 -17.99 -6.27 3.04
CA ARG A 151 -17.96 -7.42 2.11
C ARG A 151 -18.56 -8.68 2.76
N PHE A 152 -18.30 -8.92 4.05
CA PHE A 152 -18.91 -10.02 4.79
C PHE A 152 -20.42 -9.87 4.93
N ILE A 153 -20.90 -8.67 5.25
CA ILE A 153 -22.32 -8.37 5.39
C ILE A 153 -23.04 -8.58 4.06
N ILE A 154 -22.50 -8.01 2.98
CA ILE A 154 -23.07 -8.14 1.63
C ILE A 154 -23.08 -9.61 1.20
N ASN A 155 -22.02 -10.36 1.48
CA ASN A 155 -21.98 -11.79 1.15
C ASN A 155 -23.07 -12.57 1.84
N LYS A 156 -23.27 -12.31 3.12
CA LYS A 156 -24.30 -13.01 3.93
C LYS A 156 -25.73 -12.64 3.52
N MET A 157 -25.96 -11.42 3.04
CA MET A 157 -27.30 -10.92 2.70
C MET A 157 -27.66 -11.12 1.23
N LEU A 158 -26.71 -10.93 0.31
CA LEU A 158 -26.94 -10.82 -1.13
C LEU A 158 -26.12 -11.84 -1.96
N GLY A 159 -25.25 -12.61 -1.32
CA GLY A 159 -24.44 -13.64 -1.95
C GLY A 159 -23.16 -13.15 -2.65
N ASN A 160 -22.36 -14.10 -3.14
CA ASN A 160 -21.03 -13.89 -3.69
C ASN A 160 -21.00 -12.96 -4.92
N SER A 161 -22.01 -13.02 -5.78
CA SER A 161 -22.08 -12.18 -6.99
C SER A 161 -22.13 -10.70 -6.62
N SER A 162 -23.00 -10.34 -5.66
CA SER A 162 -23.16 -8.97 -5.18
C SER A 162 -21.89 -8.43 -4.50
N VAL A 163 -21.15 -9.30 -3.79
CA VAL A 163 -19.83 -8.94 -3.22
C VAL A 163 -18.83 -8.61 -4.31
N GLY A 164 -18.80 -9.40 -5.38
CA GLY A 164 -17.89 -9.14 -6.51
C GLY A 164 -18.09 -7.77 -7.11
N VAL A 165 -19.34 -7.44 -7.37
CA VAL A 165 -19.76 -6.14 -7.92
C VAL A 165 -19.39 -4.99 -6.99
N PHE A 166 -19.85 -5.08 -5.73
CA PHE A 166 -19.54 -4.06 -4.73
C PHE A 166 -18.03 -3.85 -4.60
N SER A 167 -17.26 -4.93 -4.56
CA SER A 167 -15.79 -4.85 -4.42
C SER A 167 -15.14 -4.12 -5.59
N VAL A 168 -15.51 -4.45 -6.83
CA VAL A 168 -14.93 -3.79 -8.01
C VAL A 168 -15.29 -2.30 -8.03
N SER A 169 -16.55 -1.95 -7.80
CA SER A 169 -17.00 -0.55 -7.80
C SER A 169 -16.37 0.26 -6.67
N TYR A 170 -16.34 -0.31 -5.45
CA TYR A 170 -15.73 0.31 -4.28
C TYR A 170 -14.22 0.52 -4.45
N ASP A 171 -13.52 -0.52 -4.90
CA ASP A 171 -12.06 -0.45 -5.08
C ASP A 171 -11.70 0.56 -6.16
N MET A 172 -12.45 0.62 -7.26
CA MET A 172 -12.22 1.58 -8.34
C MET A 172 -12.39 3.03 -7.88
N ALA A 173 -13.50 3.34 -7.22
CA ALA A 173 -13.74 4.66 -6.67
C ALA A 173 -12.70 5.04 -5.60
N SER A 174 -12.40 4.10 -4.70
CA SER A 174 -11.41 4.30 -3.64
C SER A 174 -10.02 4.55 -4.18
N TYR A 175 -9.57 3.78 -5.19
CA TYR A 175 -8.24 3.98 -5.78
C TYR A 175 -8.09 5.34 -6.43
N MET A 176 -9.11 5.85 -7.13
CA MET A 176 -9.06 7.19 -7.73
C MET A 176 -8.94 8.28 -6.67
N ILE A 177 -9.80 8.25 -5.65
CA ILE A 177 -9.82 9.24 -4.57
C ILE A 177 -8.53 9.16 -3.74
N VAL A 178 -8.16 7.97 -3.29
CA VAL A 178 -6.99 7.75 -2.42
C VAL A 178 -5.68 8.11 -3.14
N THR A 179 -5.57 7.83 -4.44
CA THR A 179 -4.36 8.17 -5.21
C THR A 179 -4.16 9.68 -5.28
N ILE A 180 -5.22 10.42 -5.57
CA ILE A 180 -5.16 11.88 -5.70
C ILE A 180 -4.92 12.53 -4.33
N CYS A 181 -5.72 12.17 -3.32
CA CYS A 181 -5.56 12.70 -1.97
C CYS A 181 -4.21 12.29 -1.37
N GLY A 182 -3.75 11.06 -1.63
CA GLY A 182 -2.46 10.56 -1.18
C GLY A 182 -1.28 11.31 -1.77
N ALA A 183 -1.32 11.61 -3.08
CA ALA A 183 -0.29 12.43 -3.73
C ALA A 183 -0.20 13.84 -3.11
N MET A 184 -1.35 14.45 -2.82
CA MET A 184 -1.43 15.75 -2.17
C MET A 184 -0.91 15.71 -0.72
N HIS A 185 -1.25 14.65 0.02
CA HIS A 185 -0.75 14.43 1.38
C HIS A 185 0.78 14.27 1.41
N LEU A 186 1.32 13.45 0.50
CA LEU A 186 2.76 13.24 0.39
C LEU A 186 3.53 14.53 0.07
N ALA A 187 2.97 15.38 -0.78
CA ALA A 187 3.56 16.68 -1.11
C ALA A 187 3.36 17.73 0.01
N GLY A 188 2.19 17.69 0.67
CA GLY A 188 1.79 18.69 1.66
C GLY A 188 2.56 18.58 2.98
N LEU A 189 2.79 17.39 3.49
CA LEU A 189 3.43 17.17 4.79
C LEU A 189 4.81 17.83 4.92
N PRO A 190 5.76 17.67 3.97
CA PRO A 190 7.04 18.36 4.04
C PRO A 190 6.93 19.90 3.99
N LEU A 191 5.92 20.41 3.26
CA LEU A 191 5.69 21.87 3.15
C LEU A 191 5.19 22.44 4.48
N VAL A 192 4.28 21.73 5.16
CA VAL A 192 3.78 22.10 6.48
C VAL A 192 4.92 22.13 7.52
N LEU A 193 5.76 21.10 7.53
CA LEU A 193 6.92 21.04 8.43
C LEU A 193 7.91 22.17 8.16
N LYS A 194 8.17 22.49 6.90
CA LYS A 194 9.04 23.61 6.50
C LYS A 194 8.46 24.98 6.87
N ALA A 195 7.14 25.15 6.73
CA ALA A 195 6.44 26.36 7.14
C ALA A 195 6.49 26.55 8.67
N TYR A 196 6.34 25.45 9.42
CA TYR A 196 6.50 25.46 10.88
C TYR A 196 7.92 25.86 11.31
N GLN A 197 8.95 25.33 10.65
CA GLN A 197 10.35 25.68 10.94
C GLN A 197 10.68 27.15 10.66
N LYS A 198 10.02 27.77 9.65
CA LYS A 198 10.28 29.16 9.29
C LYS A 198 9.49 30.17 10.11
N ASN A 199 8.21 29.95 10.31
CA ASN A 199 7.25 30.92 10.81
C ASN A 199 6.45 30.40 12.03
N GLY A 200 6.90 29.31 12.66
CA GLY A 200 6.24 28.74 13.82
C GLY A 200 4.80 28.27 13.53
N THR A 201 3.94 28.38 14.53
CA THR A 201 2.55 27.92 14.48
C THR A 201 1.71 28.64 13.42
N ASP A 202 1.93 29.94 13.21
CA ASP A 202 1.15 30.73 12.24
C ASP A 202 1.46 30.33 10.79
N GLY A 203 2.74 30.07 10.50
CA GLY A 203 3.14 29.54 9.20
C GLY A 203 2.57 28.16 8.93
N CYS A 204 2.57 27.30 9.95
CA CYS A 204 1.96 25.97 9.89
C CYS A 204 0.45 26.04 9.59
N LYS A 205 -0.27 26.92 10.31
CA LYS A 205 -1.72 27.10 10.14
C LYS A 205 -2.07 27.54 8.74
N LYS A 206 -1.40 28.58 8.21
CA LYS A 206 -1.61 29.06 6.83
C LYS A 206 -1.35 27.98 5.79
N GLN A 207 -0.29 27.19 5.96
CA GLN A 207 0.04 26.10 5.04
C GLN A 207 -0.97 24.95 5.12
N LEU A 208 -1.49 24.64 6.31
CA LEU A 208 -2.55 23.65 6.50
C LEU A 208 -3.86 24.10 5.84
N GLU A 209 -4.27 25.34 6.04
CA GLU A 209 -5.46 25.92 5.40
C GLU A 209 -5.35 25.87 3.87
N PHE A 210 -4.21 26.25 3.32
CA PHE A 210 -3.96 26.13 1.88
C PHE A 210 -4.05 24.69 1.39
N SER A 211 -3.38 23.76 2.07
CA SER A 211 -3.40 22.34 1.72
C SER A 211 -4.80 21.75 1.80
N PHE A 212 -5.55 22.10 2.86
CA PHE A 212 -6.93 21.64 3.04
C PHE A 212 -7.84 22.13 1.90
N ASN A 213 -7.80 23.43 1.58
CA ASN A 213 -8.61 24.00 0.51
C ASN A 213 -8.30 23.35 -0.84
N LEU A 214 -7.04 23.10 -1.12
CA LEU A 214 -6.59 22.46 -2.35
C LEU A 214 -7.06 21.00 -2.42
N VAL A 215 -6.91 20.23 -1.35
CA VAL A 215 -7.42 18.85 -1.27
C VAL A 215 -8.94 18.83 -1.44
N PHE A 216 -9.67 19.73 -0.75
CA PHE A 216 -11.11 19.81 -0.83
C PHE A 216 -11.60 20.14 -2.25
N MET A 217 -10.98 21.13 -2.91
CA MET A 217 -11.34 21.51 -4.27
C MET A 217 -11.10 20.36 -5.27
N VAL A 218 -9.94 19.72 -5.19
CA VAL A 218 -9.61 18.62 -6.12
C VAL A 218 -10.45 17.39 -5.83
N SER A 219 -10.66 17.03 -4.56
CA SER A 219 -11.51 15.89 -4.20
C SER A 219 -12.95 16.07 -4.62
N SER A 220 -13.48 17.29 -4.47
CA SER A 220 -14.84 17.62 -4.96
C SER A 220 -14.96 17.44 -6.46
N ALA A 221 -13.99 17.95 -7.23
CA ALA A 221 -13.98 17.78 -8.68
C ALA A 221 -13.90 16.28 -9.09
N VAL A 222 -13.09 15.49 -8.39
CA VAL A 222 -12.99 14.04 -8.64
C VAL A 222 -14.29 13.32 -8.33
N VAL A 223 -14.93 13.61 -7.19
CA VAL A 223 -16.20 12.98 -6.81
C VAL A 223 -17.29 13.31 -7.83
N PHE A 224 -17.45 14.58 -8.19
CA PHE A 224 -18.40 14.96 -9.22
C PHE A 224 -18.07 14.34 -10.58
N GLY A 225 -16.80 14.34 -10.98
CA GLY A 225 -16.35 13.67 -12.20
C GLY A 225 -16.70 12.18 -12.22
N LEU A 226 -16.44 11.46 -11.12
CA LEU A 226 -16.78 10.04 -11.00
C LEU A 226 -18.31 9.79 -11.14
N VAL A 227 -19.14 10.64 -10.54
CA VAL A 227 -20.61 10.51 -10.66
C VAL A 227 -21.04 10.66 -12.11
N PHE A 228 -20.50 11.64 -12.84
CA PHE A 228 -20.88 11.88 -14.24
C PHE A 228 -20.35 10.83 -15.21
N VAL A 229 -19.14 10.30 -14.98
CA VAL A 229 -18.44 9.38 -15.91
C VAL A 229 -18.52 7.93 -15.44
N SER A 230 -19.30 7.64 -14.38
CA SER A 230 -19.37 6.31 -13.77
C SER A 230 -19.81 5.22 -14.76
N LYS A 231 -20.78 5.49 -15.61
CA LYS A 231 -21.28 4.54 -16.61
C LYS A 231 -20.23 4.18 -17.64
N GLU A 232 -19.57 5.17 -18.21
CA GLU A 232 -18.51 4.98 -19.21
C GLU A 232 -17.30 4.25 -18.64
N ILE A 233 -16.98 4.52 -17.39
CA ILE A 233 -15.90 3.82 -16.67
C ILE A 233 -16.25 2.34 -16.48
N VAL A 234 -17.49 2.04 -16.08
CA VAL A 234 -17.96 0.65 -15.91
C VAL A 234 -17.93 -0.08 -17.25
N GLU A 235 -18.41 0.54 -18.32
CA GLU A 235 -18.40 -0.06 -19.65
C GLU A 235 -17.00 -0.34 -20.19
N LEU A 236 -16.03 0.51 -19.88
CA LEU A 236 -14.68 0.42 -20.40
C LEU A 236 -13.78 -0.56 -19.61
N PHE A 237 -13.90 -0.61 -18.30
CA PHE A 237 -12.99 -1.33 -17.41
C PHE A 237 -13.59 -2.59 -16.79
N ILE A 238 -14.91 -2.72 -16.76
CA ILE A 238 -15.59 -3.83 -16.12
C ILE A 238 -16.16 -4.75 -17.19
N GLY A 239 -15.89 -6.05 -17.08
CA GLY A 239 -16.37 -7.04 -18.02
C GLY A 239 -17.89 -7.14 -18.10
N ASP A 240 -18.41 -7.69 -19.22
CA ASP A 240 -19.83 -7.77 -19.53
C ASP A 240 -20.69 -8.40 -18.42
N SER A 241 -20.13 -9.29 -17.63
CA SER A 241 -20.81 -9.94 -16.50
C SER A 241 -21.24 -8.97 -15.38
N TYR A 242 -20.71 -7.76 -15.36
CA TYR A 242 -20.96 -6.75 -14.33
C TYR A 242 -21.73 -5.53 -14.87
N LYS A 243 -22.03 -5.49 -16.17
CA LYS A 243 -22.77 -4.38 -16.81
C LYS A 243 -24.22 -4.25 -16.32
N SER A 244 -24.82 -5.32 -15.81
CA SER A 244 -26.19 -5.31 -15.29
C SER A 244 -26.38 -4.48 -14.01
N ILE A 245 -25.33 -3.80 -13.53
CA ILE A 245 -25.26 -3.18 -12.20
C ILE A 245 -25.08 -1.66 -12.28
N SER A 246 -24.97 -1.12 -13.48
CA SER A 246 -24.91 0.32 -13.72
C SER A 246 -26.29 1.01 -13.59
N LEU A 247 -26.96 0.80 -12.44
CA LEU A 247 -28.17 1.52 -12.05
C LEU A 247 -27.95 2.23 -10.74
#